data_4b3df974d65d6ec36e8cf982b2da01f0
#
_entry.id   4b3df974d65d6ec36e8cf982b2da01f0
#
_cell.length_a   1.000
_cell.length_b   1.000
_cell.length_c   1.000
_cell.angle_alpha   90.00
_cell.angle_beta   90.00
_cell.angle_gamma   90.00
#
_symmetry.space_group_name_H-M   'P 1'
#
loop_
_entity.id
_entity.type
_entity.pdbx_description
1 polymer ?
#
loop_
_entity_poly.entity_id
_entity_poly.type
_entity_poly.pdbx_seq_one_letter_code
_entity_poly.pdbx_strand_id
1 'polypeptide(L)'
;NLSSQISLSRVSPKLYRTDDVLEMSRISRMEKIPTTIYETAKEGSQAVARLIADRIRQKQAEGEKFVFSLVCGRSMTDIFAELVRLYDEEKLSFRNVVLFNLFEYYPLQSPVQGCYGQIKEQLIDHVDIRNENIYTFDGTMDQRDLIPMMSRCERKIQEYGGVDLQLLGIGRSGNIGFNEPGSSMSSNTRLVILDTISRDEAKNMFGTIEQVPASAITMGIGTILRAKE
;
A
#
# COMPACT_ATOMS: atom_id res chain seq x y z
N ASN A 1 12.03 28.79 -10.96
CA ASN A 1 13.20 28.05 -11.48
C ASN A 1 13.58 26.98 -10.48
N LEU A 2 12.91 25.86 -10.51
CA LEU A 2 13.26 24.64 -9.80
C LEU A 2 13.64 23.58 -10.84
N SER A 3 14.89 23.59 -11.26
CA SER A 3 15.52 22.45 -11.93
C SER A 3 15.94 21.45 -10.88
N SER A 4 15.02 20.52 -10.52
CA SER A 4 15.40 19.34 -9.77
C SER A 4 16.20 18.41 -10.70
N GLN A 5 17.49 18.32 -10.49
CA GLN A 5 18.36 17.34 -11.10
C GLN A 5 17.91 15.94 -10.64
N ILE A 6 17.34 15.18 -11.56
CA ILE A 6 17.13 13.75 -11.37
C ILE A 6 18.49 13.11 -11.48
N SER A 7 19.05 12.71 -10.35
CA SER A 7 20.28 11.92 -10.29
C SER A 7 19.98 10.51 -10.81
N LEU A 8 20.33 10.26 -12.07
CA LEU A 8 20.48 8.92 -12.63
C LEU A 8 21.74 8.27 -12.04
N SER A 9 21.74 7.90 -10.78
CA SER A 9 22.85 7.25 -10.13
C SER A 9 22.82 5.74 -10.39
N ARG A 10 23.67 5.33 -11.34
CA ARG A 10 24.30 4.02 -11.47
C ARG A 10 23.42 2.85 -11.89
N VAL A 11 23.00 2.86 -13.15
CA VAL A 11 22.88 1.62 -13.91
C VAL A 11 24.24 1.35 -14.55
N SER A 12 24.81 0.17 -14.34
CA SER A 12 26.09 -0.23 -14.89
C SER A 12 26.08 -0.14 -16.43
N PRO A 13 27.04 0.53 -17.11
CA PRO A 13 26.97 0.79 -18.56
C PRO A 13 27.14 -0.43 -19.46
N LYS A 14 27.19 -1.66 -18.94
CA LYS A 14 27.61 -2.85 -19.66
C LYS A 14 26.51 -3.69 -20.32
N LEU A 15 25.23 -3.32 -20.23
CA LEU A 15 24.13 -4.20 -20.65
C LEU A 15 23.22 -3.70 -21.77
N TYR A 16 23.39 -2.48 -22.30
CA TYR A 16 22.48 -1.98 -23.34
C TYR A 16 23.21 -1.70 -24.65
N ARG A 17 22.70 -2.26 -25.78
CA ARG A 17 23.07 -1.86 -27.12
C ARG A 17 22.63 -0.42 -27.39
N THR A 18 23.27 0.27 -28.33
CA THR A 18 22.96 1.69 -28.66
C THR A 18 21.48 1.89 -29.03
N ASP A 19 20.86 0.88 -29.63
CA ASP A 19 19.44 0.87 -29.99
C ASP A 19 18.53 0.81 -28.77
N ASP A 20 18.91 0.05 -27.71
CA ASP A 20 18.17 -0.05 -26.46
C ASP A 20 18.18 1.28 -25.71
N VAL A 21 19.26 2.05 -25.77
CA VAL A 21 19.37 3.37 -25.15
C VAL A 21 18.47 4.39 -25.84
N LEU A 22 18.34 4.32 -27.16
CA LEU A 22 17.44 5.18 -27.92
C LEU A 22 15.97 4.84 -27.67
N GLU A 23 15.66 3.55 -27.54
CA GLU A 23 14.31 3.08 -27.22
C GLU A 23 13.93 3.43 -25.78
N MET A 24 14.82 3.25 -24.81
CA MET A 24 14.62 3.71 -23.42
C MET A 24 14.45 5.24 -23.35
N SER A 25 15.21 6.02 -24.12
CA SER A 25 15.03 7.47 -24.20
C SER A 25 13.66 7.87 -24.78
N ARG A 26 13.13 7.06 -25.69
CA ARG A 26 11.81 7.25 -26.29
C ARG A 26 10.69 6.88 -25.32
N ILE A 27 10.83 5.78 -24.58
CA ILE A 27 9.92 5.32 -23.53
C ILE A 27 9.90 6.33 -22.38
N SER A 28 11.06 6.78 -21.91
CA SER A 28 11.19 7.77 -20.83
C SER A 28 10.47 9.10 -21.12
N ARG A 29 10.34 9.50 -22.38
CA ARG A 29 9.55 10.69 -22.78
C ARG A 29 8.04 10.47 -22.67
N MET A 30 7.59 9.24 -22.66
CA MET A 30 6.18 8.85 -22.56
C MET A 30 5.79 8.52 -21.12
N GLU A 31 6.75 8.23 -20.24
CA GLU A 31 6.51 7.96 -18.82
C GLU A 31 6.15 9.26 -18.09
N LYS A 32 4.94 9.27 -17.54
CA LYS A 32 4.44 10.36 -16.71
C LYS A 32 4.64 10.11 -15.23
N ILE A 33 5.04 8.89 -14.86
CA ILE A 33 5.22 8.44 -13.48
C ILE A 33 6.71 8.17 -13.26
N PRO A 34 7.36 8.80 -12.28
CA PRO A 34 8.75 8.49 -11.94
C PRO A 34 8.90 7.00 -11.63
N THR A 35 9.80 6.33 -12.35
CA THR A 35 9.99 4.89 -12.24
C THR A 35 11.43 4.57 -11.88
N THR A 36 11.62 3.68 -10.89
CA THR A 36 12.93 3.13 -10.53
C THR A 36 12.90 1.63 -10.69
N ILE A 37 13.86 1.08 -11.43
CA ILE A 37 14.01 -0.36 -11.65
C ILE A 37 15.17 -0.87 -10.81
N TYR A 38 14.96 -1.96 -10.08
CA TYR A 38 15.96 -2.63 -9.25
C TYR A 38 16.31 -3.98 -9.87
N GLU A 39 17.53 -4.47 -9.62
CA GLU A 39 17.97 -5.76 -10.14
C GLU A 39 17.21 -6.93 -9.47
N THR A 40 16.82 -6.77 -8.22
CA THR A 40 16.09 -7.79 -7.46
C THR A 40 14.88 -7.19 -6.73
N ALA A 41 13.86 -8.02 -6.52
CA ALA A 41 12.70 -7.64 -5.71
C ALA A 41 13.09 -7.24 -4.28
N LYS A 42 14.11 -7.89 -3.72
CA LYS A 42 14.64 -7.58 -2.39
C LYS A 42 15.22 -6.16 -2.31
N GLU A 43 16.04 -5.77 -3.28
CA GLU A 43 16.59 -4.41 -3.35
C GLU A 43 15.48 -3.35 -3.47
N GLY A 44 14.47 -3.60 -4.32
CA GLY A 44 13.31 -2.72 -4.44
C GLY A 44 12.54 -2.60 -3.12
N SER A 45 12.31 -3.73 -2.45
CA SER A 45 11.62 -3.77 -1.15
C SER A 45 12.39 -3.00 -0.07
N GLN A 46 13.72 -3.17 -0.02
CA GLN A 46 14.57 -2.42 0.91
C GLN A 46 14.56 -0.92 0.63
N ALA A 47 14.59 -0.52 -0.63
CA ALA A 47 14.51 0.88 -1.01
C ALA A 47 13.18 1.52 -0.61
N VAL A 48 12.06 0.82 -0.82
CA VAL A 48 10.73 1.26 -0.39
C VAL A 48 10.64 1.35 1.14
N ALA A 49 11.12 0.33 1.86
CA ALA A 49 11.13 0.36 3.33
C ALA A 49 11.96 1.53 3.89
N ARG A 50 13.10 1.85 3.29
CA ARG A 50 13.93 3.01 3.67
C ARG A 50 13.22 4.33 3.39
N LEU A 51 12.56 4.48 2.25
CA LEU A 51 11.74 5.66 1.94
C LEU A 51 10.66 5.85 3.01
N ILE A 52 9.92 4.80 3.37
CA ILE A 52 8.91 4.85 4.43
C ILE A 52 9.55 5.27 5.76
N ALA A 53 10.68 4.66 6.14
CA ALA A 53 11.40 4.99 7.37
C ALA A 53 11.85 6.46 7.42
N ASP A 54 12.33 6.99 6.31
CA ASP A 54 12.75 8.39 6.21
C ASP A 54 11.56 9.35 6.37
N ARG A 55 10.38 9.02 5.81
CA ARG A 55 9.16 9.81 6.01
C ARG A 55 8.68 9.76 7.47
N ILE A 56 8.76 8.59 8.12
CA ILE A 56 8.44 8.44 9.55
C ILE A 56 9.37 9.33 10.39
N ARG A 57 10.68 9.26 10.16
CA ARG A 57 11.69 10.05 10.89
C ARG A 57 11.51 11.56 10.67
N GLN A 58 11.26 11.96 9.41
CA GLN A 58 11.00 13.36 9.07
C GLN A 58 9.81 13.91 9.85
N LYS A 59 8.66 13.25 9.79
CA LYS A 59 7.45 13.65 10.52
C LYS A 59 7.64 13.63 12.03
N GLN A 60 8.41 12.67 12.55
CA GLN A 60 8.76 12.62 13.96
C GLN A 60 9.60 13.81 14.39
N ALA A 61 10.57 14.24 13.58
CA ALA A 61 11.40 15.43 13.85
C ALA A 61 10.58 16.73 13.82
N GLU A 62 9.53 16.78 12.99
CA GLU A 62 8.57 17.88 12.91
C GLU A 62 7.53 17.86 14.05
N GLY A 63 7.50 16.82 14.89
CA GLY A 63 6.51 16.62 15.94
C GLY A 63 5.11 16.23 15.40
N GLU A 64 5.05 15.78 14.16
CA GLU A 64 3.81 15.47 13.45
C GLU A 64 3.53 13.96 13.36
N LYS A 65 2.26 13.64 13.09
CA LYS A 65 1.86 12.29 12.71
C LYS A 65 2.26 12.02 11.26
N PHE A 66 2.68 10.77 11.00
CA PHE A 66 2.84 10.23 9.66
C PHE A 66 1.64 9.37 9.32
N VAL A 67 0.80 9.84 8.41
CA VAL A 67 -0.42 9.14 7.99
C VAL A 67 -0.08 8.22 6.83
N PHE A 68 -0.05 6.93 7.11
CA PHE A 68 0.42 5.91 6.20
C PHE A 68 -0.71 4.92 5.85
N SER A 69 -0.98 4.74 4.57
CA SER A 69 -1.89 3.73 4.08
C SER A 69 -1.13 2.65 3.31
N LEU A 70 -1.43 1.39 3.62
CA LEU A 70 -0.71 0.24 3.08
C LEU A 70 -1.64 -0.92 2.71
N VAL A 71 -1.07 -1.92 2.04
CA VAL A 71 -1.75 -3.12 1.57
C VAL A 71 -1.13 -4.38 2.18
N CYS A 72 -1.84 -5.49 2.13
CA CYS A 72 -1.29 -6.83 2.37
C CYS A 72 -0.86 -7.49 1.04
N GLY A 73 -0.20 -8.61 1.13
CA GLY A 73 0.16 -9.45 -0.01
C GLY A 73 1.64 -9.82 -0.05
N ARG A 74 1.98 -10.79 -0.90
CA ARG A 74 3.34 -11.35 -0.98
C ARG A 74 4.43 -10.31 -1.27
N SER A 75 4.14 -9.33 -2.10
CA SER A 75 5.10 -8.25 -2.41
C SER A 75 5.39 -7.33 -1.22
N MET A 76 4.56 -7.35 -0.18
CA MET A 76 4.74 -6.56 1.03
C MET A 76 5.63 -7.26 2.06
N THR A 77 5.76 -8.58 2.01
CA THR A 77 6.48 -9.37 3.02
C THR A 77 7.91 -8.89 3.23
N ASP A 78 8.67 -8.68 2.16
CA ASP A 78 10.06 -8.20 2.26
C ASP A 78 10.14 -6.73 2.72
N ILE A 79 9.15 -5.90 2.37
CA ILE A 79 9.04 -4.51 2.85
C ILE A 79 8.79 -4.49 4.36
N PHE A 80 7.85 -5.31 4.84
CA PHE A 80 7.54 -5.39 6.28
C PHE A 80 8.71 -5.97 7.07
N ALA A 81 9.36 -7.02 6.56
CA ALA A 81 10.57 -7.58 7.19
C ALA A 81 11.69 -6.54 7.32
N GLU A 82 11.91 -5.72 6.30
CA GLU A 82 12.91 -4.65 6.37
C GLU A 82 12.49 -3.53 7.33
N LEU A 83 11.21 -3.14 7.38
CA LEU A 83 10.71 -2.17 8.36
C LEU A 83 10.90 -2.65 9.81
N VAL A 84 10.65 -3.94 10.07
CA VAL A 84 10.90 -4.56 11.39
C VAL A 84 12.39 -4.55 11.70
N ARG A 85 13.24 -4.92 10.74
CA ARG A 85 14.70 -4.83 10.91
C ARG A 85 15.17 -3.40 11.25
N LEU A 86 14.62 -2.38 10.55
CA LEU A 86 14.93 -0.97 10.83
C LEU A 86 14.45 -0.54 12.23
N TYR A 87 13.34 -1.07 12.71
CA TYR A 87 12.87 -0.87 14.08
C TYR A 87 13.83 -1.49 15.09
N ASP A 88 14.21 -2.76 14.92
CA ASP A 88 15.04 -3.50 15.86
C ASP A 88 16.49 -2.98 15.89
N GLU A 89 17.09 -2.78 14.72
CA GLU A 89 18.53 -2.50 14.58
C GLU A 89 18.84 -1.00 14.50
N GLU A 90 17.96 -0.20 13.87
CA GLU A 90 18.20 1.22 13.60
C GLU A 90 17.32 2.16 14.43
N LYS A 91 16.59 1.62 15.43
CA LYS A 91 15.73 2.39 16.36
C LYS A 91 14.66 3.22 15.64
N LEU A 92 14.14 2.73 14.52
CA LEU A 92 12.99 3.34 13.87
C LEU A 92 11.77 3.21 14.79
N SER A 93 11.13 4.31 15.19
CA SER A 93 9.93 4.26 16.03
C SER A 93 8.68 4.53 15.21
N PHE A 94 7.62 3.75 15.44
CA PHE A 94 6.33 3.89 14.81
C PHE A 94 5.29 4.64 15.66
N ARG A 95 5.69 5.24 16.78
CA ARG A 95 4.77 5.92 17.72
C ARG A 95 4.03 7.12 17.11
N ASN A 96 4.62 7.76 16.10
CA ASN A 96 3.97 8.85 15.36
C ASN A 96 3.20 8.38 14.13
N VAL A 97 3.22 7.09 13.80
CA VAL A 97 2.51 6.53 12.65
C VAL A 97 1.02 6.41 12.94
N VAL A 98 0.20 6.81 11.97
CA VAL A 98 -1.22 6.52 11.86
C VAL A 98 -1.41 5.64 10.65
N LEU A 99 -1.92 4.44 10.84
CA LEU A 99 -1.99 3.41 9.82
C LEU A 99 -3.42 3.19 9.35
N PHE A 100 -3.58 3.17 8.02
CA PHE A 100 -4.80 2.74 7.35
C PHE A 100 -4.50 1.54 6.46
N ASN A 101 -5.38 0.51 6.45
CA ASN A 101 -5.32 -0.49 5.40
C ASN A 101 -6.14 -0.06 4.18
N LEU A 102 -5.67 -0.43 2.98
CA LEU A 102 -6.30 -0.06 1.71
C LEU A 102 -7.60 -0.82 1.45
N PHE A 103 -7.64 -2.09 1.83
CA PHE A 103 -8.79 -2.97 1.60
C PHE A 103 -8.88 -4.11 2.61
N GLU A 104 -10.06 -4.75 2.68
CA GLU A 104 -10.28 -5.98 3.41
C GLU A 104 -11.32 -6.86 2.71
N TYR A 105 -11.16 -8.17 2.77
CA TYR A 105 -12.14 -9.12 2.26
C TYR A 105 -13.42 -9.13 3.10
N TYR A 106 -14.56 -9.41 2.46
CA TYR A 106 -15.86 -9.42 3.12
C TYR A 106 -16.81 -10.45 2.51
N PRO A 107 -17.56 -11.23 3.32
CA PRO A 107 -17.43 -11.34 4.76
C PRO A 107 -16.28 -12.27 5.19
N LEU A 108 -15.70 -12.01 6.35
CA LEU A 108 -14.70 -12.88 6.99
C LEU A 108 -15.29 -13.59 8.18
N GLN A 109 -14.76 -14.80 8.48
CA GLN A 109 -15.10 -15.54 9.70
C GLN A 109 -14.33 -15.06 10.93
N SER A 110 -13.14 -14.47 10.71
CA SER A 110 -12.27 -13.96 11.74
C SER A 110 -11.45 -12.78 11.21
N PRO A 111 -11.18 -11.74 12.03
CA PRO A 111 -10.35 -10.58 11.63
C PRO A 111 -8.93 -10.97 11.18
N VAL A 112 -8.38 -12.08 11.69
CA VAL A 112 -7.02 -12.53 11.37
C VAL A 112 -6.94 -13.28 10.03
N GLN A 113 -8.07 -13.57 9.40
CA GLN A 113 -8.13 -14.35 8.16
C GLN A 113 -7.85 -13.51 6.91
N GLY A 114 -7.94 -12.19 7.03
CA GLY A 114 -7.85 -11.28 5.89
C GLY A 114 -6.55 -10.47 5.84
N CYS A 115 -6.66 -9.31 5.20
CA CYS A 115 -5.56 -8.38 5.00
C CYS A 115 -5.01 -7.84 6.33
N TYR A 116 -5.90 -7.45 7.24
CA TYR A 116 -5.48 -6.97 8.57
C TYR A 116 -4.66 -8.02 9.33
N GLY A 117 -5.08 -9.30 9.28
CA GLY A 117 -4.34 -10.39 9.92
C GLY A 117 -2.90 -10.49 9.44
N GLN A 118 -2.67 -10.41 8.13
CA GLN A 118 -1.32 -10.42 7.55
C GLN A 118 -0.49 -9.21 7.96
N ILE A 119 -1.06 -8.01 7.92
CA ILE A 119 -0.37 -6.78 8.33
C ILE A 119 -0.03 -6.84 9.82
N LYS A 120 -0.94 -7.38 10.64
CA LYS A 120 -0.74 -7.53 12.07
C LYS A 120 0.42 -8.49 12.35
N GLU A 121 0.37 -9.70 11.77
CA GLU A 121 1.39 -10.73 11.94
C GLU A 121 2.78 -10.30 11.45
N GLN A 122 2.85 -9.60 10.31
CA GLN A 122 4.13 -9.30 9.65
C GLN A 122 4.73 -7.95 10.06
N LEU A 123 3.96 -7.03 10.61
CA LEU A 123 4.42 -5.68 10.95
C LEU A 123 3.95 -5.22 12.33
N ILE A 124 2.62 -5.14 12.58
CA ILE A 124 2.09 -4.42 13.74
C ILE A 124 2.57 -5.04 15.06
N ASP A 125 2.61 -6.37 15.17
CA ASP A 125 3.04 -7.09 16.37
C ASP A 125 4.54 -6.96 16.67
N HIS A 126 5.31 -6.41 15.74
CA HIS A 126 6.77 -6.29 15.84
C HIS A 126 7.29 -4.87 16.04
N VAL A 127 6.41 -3.86 16.03
CA VAL A 127 6.80 -2.44 16.12
C VAL A 127 5.98 -1.71 17.20
N ASP A 128 6.42 -0.51 17.60
CA ASP A 128 5.80 0.27 18.67
C ASP A 128 4.66 1.20 18.20
N ILE A 129 3.94 0.81 17.14
CA ILE A 129 2.75 1.55 16.71
C ILE A 129 1.67 1.51 17.79
N ARG A 130 0.97 2.62 18.01
CA ARG A 130 -0.08 2.71 19.00
C ARG A 130 -1.41 2.16 18.46
N ASN A 131 -2.09 1.30 19.21
CA ASN A 131 -3.36 0.70 18.78
C ASN A 131 -4.43 1.74 18.41
N GLU A 132 -4.49 2.87 19.11
CA GLU A 132 -5.41 3.97 18.81
C GLU A 132 -5.16 4.67 17.47
N ASN A 133 -3.99 4.43 16.86
CA ASN A 133 -3.60 4.96 15.56
C ASN A 133 -3.80 3.96 14.41
N ILE A 134 -4.38 2.81 14.65
CA ILE A 134 -4.60 1.77 13.63
C ILE A 134 -6.06 1.80 13.20
N TYR A 135 -6.30 2.11 11.94
CA TYR A 135 -7.62 2.18 11.31
C TYR A 135 -7.72 1.14 10.22
N THR A 136 -8.44 0.05 10.49
CA THR A 136 -8.63 -1.06 9.55
C THR A 136 -10.11 -1.28 9.28
N PHE A 137 -10.40 -1.92 8.16
CA PHE A 137 -11.74 -2.41 7.88
C PHE A 137 -11.94 -3.74 8.62
N ASP A 138 -13.08 -3.89 9.26
CA ASP A 138 -13.49 -5.14 9.91
C ASP A 138 -14.35 -5.96 8.95
N GLY A 139 -13.75 -6.99 8.36
CA GLY A 139 -14.43 -7.90 7.44
C GLY A 139 -15.44 -8.84 8.12
N THR A 140 -15.48 -8.88 9.46
CA THR A 140 -16.44 -9.71 10.22
C THR A 140 -17.72 -8.96 10.62
N MET A 141 -17.75 -7.65 10.34
CA MET A 141 -18.85 -6.76 10.74
C MET A 141 -20.16 -7.09 10.03
N ASP A 142 -21.28 -6.83 10.69
CA ASP A 142 -22.61 -6.95 10.08
C ASP A 142 -22.73 -5.97 8.88
N GLN A 143 -23.40 -6.41 7.82
CA GLN A 143 -23.55 -5.63 6.59
C GLN A 143 -24.16 -4.23 6.82
N ARG A 144 -25.08 -4.08 7.79
CA ARG A 144 -25.70 -2.79 8.15
C ARG A 144 -24.70 -1.77 8.70
N ASP A 145 -23.58 -2.23 9.27
CA ASP A 145 -22.57 -1.39 9.90
C ASP A 145 -21.41 -1.01 8.94
N LEU A 146 -21.37 -1.59 7.74
CA LEU A 146 -20.32 -1.33 6.74
C LEU A 146 -20.28 0.14 6.31
N ILE A 147 -21.44 0.73 5.97
CA ILE A 147 -21.50 2.13 5.51
C ILE A 147 -21.03 3.10 6.60
N PRO A 148 -21.48 2.99 7.87
CA PRO A 148 -20.92 3.79 8.97
C PRO A 148 -19.42 3.62 9.15
N MET A 149 -18.89 2.38 9.04
CA MET A 149 -17.46 2.10 9.17
C MET A 149 -16.65 2.76 8.04
N MET A 150 -17.06 2.57 6.78
CA MET A 150 -16.39 3.17 5.62
C MET A 150 -16.40 4.71 5.69
N SER A 151 -17.55 5.29 6.06
CA SER A 151 -17.68 6.74 6.25
C SER A 151 -16.79 7.27 7.39
N ARG A 152 -16.62 6.50 8.46
CA ARG A 152 -15.72 6.84 9.55
C ARG A 152 -14.26 6.82 9.10
N CYS A 153 -13.87 5.84 8.28
CA CYS A 153 -12.52 5.77 7.72
C CYS A 153 -12.20 7.03 6.89
N GLU A 154 -13.08 7.41 5.96
CA GLU A 154 -12.92 8.62 5.14
C GLU A 154 -12.81 9.89 6.00
N ARG A 155 -13.66 10.03 7.02
CA ARG A 155 -13.57 11.16 7.96
C ARG A 155 -12.26 11.18 8.72
N LYS A 156 -11.78 10.02 9.21
CA LYS A 156 -10.51 9.93 9.92
C LYS A 156 -9.33 10.34 9.04
N ILE A 157 -9.31 9.93 7.79
CA ILE A 157 -8.30 10.41 6.82
C ILE A 157 -8.34 11.93 6.72
N GLN A 158 -9.53 12.54 6.62
CA GLN A 158 -9.68 14.00 6.55
C GLN A 158 -9.26 14.70 7.85
N GLU A 159 -9.61 14.15 9.02
CA GLU A 159 -9.22 14.69 10.34
C GLU A 159 -7.69 14.75 10.51
N TYR A 160 -6.96 13.80 9.92
CA TYR A 160 -5.48 13.81 9.90
C TYR A 160 -4.88 14.67 8.78
N GLY A 161 -5.69 15.34 7.97
CA GLY A 161 -5.20 16.17 6.85
C GLY A 161 -4.81 15.38 5.61
N GLY A 162 -5.34 14.18 5.43
CA GLY A 162 -5.07 13.27 4.32
C GLY A 162 -4.01 12.22 4.61
N VAL A 163 -3.80 11.33 3.67
CA VAL A 163 -2.72 10.31 3.69
C VAL A 163 -1.42 10.96 3.23
N ASP A 164 -0.36 10.84 4.02
CA ASP A 164 0.97 11.36 3.65
C ASP A 164 1.64 10.48 2.59
N LEU A 165 1.61 9.16 2.80
CA LEU A 165 2.13 8.17 1.86
C LEU A 165 1.13 7.03 1.67
N GLN A 166 0.81 6.73 0.41
CA GLN A 166 -0.03 5.60 0.02
C GLN A 166 0.81 4.52 -0.66
N LEU A 167 1.04 3.40 0.02
CA LEU A 167 1.69 2.24 -0.60
C LEU A 167 0.67 1.43 -1.39
N LEU A 168 0.98 1.14 -2.65
CA LEU A 168 0.10 0.44 -3.57
C LEU A 168 0.80 -0.75 -4.21
N GLY A 169 0.02 -1.80 -4.49
CA GLY A 169 0.37 -2.84 -5.44
C GLY A 169 -0.48 -2.71 -6.70
N ILE A 170 0.02 -3.22 -7.81
CA ILE A 170 -0.73 -3.32 -9.06
C ILE A 170 -1.09 -4.78 -9.28
N GLY A 171 -2.37 -5.09 -9.35
CA GLY A 171 -2.86 -6.43 -9.62
C GLY A 171 -2.77 -6.83 -11.08
N ARG A 172 -3.04 -8.10 -11.40
CA ARG A 172 -2.91 -8.67 -12.75
C ARG A 172 -3.85 -8.04 -13.79
N SER A 173 -5.00 -7.53 -13.35
CA SER A 173 -5.95 -6.79 -14.21
C SER A 173 -5.59 -5.30 -14.37
N GLY A 174 -4.49 -4.84 -13.74
CA GLY A 174 -4.14 -3.43 -13.63
C GLY A 174 -4.89 -2.70 -12.52
N ASN A 175 -5.60 -3.43 -11.65
CA ASN A 175 -6.32 -2.87 -10.52
C ASN A 175 -5.39 -2.37 -9.42
N ILE A 176 -5.84 -1.37 -8.68
CA ILE A 176 -5.23 -0.82 -7.47
C ILE A 176 -6.21 -1.04 -6.32
N GLY A 177 -5.79 -1.78 -5.28
CA GLY A 177 -6.72 -2.35 -4.33
C GLY A 177 -7.73 -3.23 -5.08
N PHE A 178 -9.00 -3.16 -4.73
CA PHE A 178 -10.06 -3.83 -5.50
C PHE A 178 -10.82 -2.86 -6.42
N ASN A 179 -10.11 -1.85 -6.94
CA ASN A 179 -10.63 -0.97 -7.99
C ASN A 179 -10.31 -1.55 -9.36
N GLU A 180 -11.23 -2.39 -9.86
CA GLU A 180 -11.14 -3.02 -11.17
C GLU A 180 -11.28 -2.00 -12.32
N PRO A 181 -10.86 -2.37 -13.56
CA PRO A 181 -11.06 -1.53 -14.74
C PRO A 181 -12.50 -1.03 -14.85
N GLY A 182 -12.69 0.26 -15.09
CA GLY A 182 -14.00 0.92 -15.10
C GLY A 182 -14.42 1.53 -13.76
N SER A 183 -13.64 1.39 -12.69
CA SER A 183 -13.88 2.10 -11.43
C SER A 183 -13.82 3.61 -11.63
N SER A 184 -14.76 4.34 -11.02
CA SER A 184 -14.80 5.81 -11.12
C SER A 184 -13.60 6.46 -10.45
N MET A 185 -13.00 7.45 -11.11
CA MET A 185 -11.92 8.28 -10.58
C MET A 185 -12.32 9.08 -9.33
N SER A 186 -13.62 9.31 -9.12
CA SER A 186 -14.16 10.01 -7.94
C SER A 186 -14.67 9.07 -6.86
N SER A 187 -14.47 7.74 -7.01
CA SER A 187 -14.97 6.77 -6.03
C SER A 187 -14.30 6.93 -4.66
N ASN A 188 -15.12 6.83 -3.62
CA ASN A 188 -14.68 6.73 -2.22
C ASN A 188 -14.63 5.28 -1.76
N THR A 189 -14.29 5.05 -0.49
CA THR A 189 -14.29 3.74 0.15
C THR A 189 -15.67 3.08 0.02
N ARG A 190 -15.70 1.85 -0.48
CA ARG A 190 -16.93 1.13 -0.79
C ARG A 190 -16.79 -0.39 -0.74
N LEU A 191 -17.91 -1.07 -0.62
CA LEU A 191 -18.00 -2.50 -0.86
C LEU A 191 -18.01 -2.76 -2.37
N VAL A 192 -17.25 -3.75 -2.82
CA VAL A 192 -17.14 -4.18 -4.22
C VAL A 192 -17.32 -5.68 -4.33
N ILE A 193 -17.81 -6.16 -5.49
CA ILE A 193 -17.80 -7.58 -5.84
C ILE A 193 -16.48 -7.89 -6.51
N LEU A 194 -15.80 -8.94 -6.06
CA LEU A 194 -14.52 -9.37 -6.62
C LEU A 194 -14.75 -10.12 -7.93
N ASP A 195 -13.92 -9.82 -8.93
CA ASP A 195 -13.89 -10.60 -10.16
C ASP A 195 -13.19 -11.95 -9.95
N THR A 196 -13.25 -12.81 -10.98
CA THR A 196 -12.66 -14.14 -10.93
C THR A 196 -11.12 -14.10 -10.81
N ILE A 197 -10.47 -13.11 -11.42
CA ILE A 197 -9.01 -12.95 -11.39
C ILE A 197 -8.57 -12.60 -9.98
N SER A 198 -9.20 -11.59 -9.36
CA SER A 198 -8.91 -11.16 -7.98
C SER A 198 -9.17 -12.29 -6.98
N ARG A 199 -10.22 -13.09 -7.18
CA ARG A 199 -10.49 -14.26 -6.34
C ARG A 199 -9.46 -15.37 -6.53
N ASP A 200 -9.01 -15.62 -7.77
CA ASP A 200 -7.97 -16.63 -8.05
C ASP A 200 -6.63 -16.22 -7.40
N GLU A 201 -6.29 -14.95 -7.40
CA GLU A 201 -5.08 -14.45 -6.71
C GLU A 201 -5.15 -14.63 -5.20
N ALA A 202 -6.33 -14.46 -4.61
CA ALA A 202 -6.56 -14.58 -3.17
C ALA A 202 -6.61 -16.02 -2.66
N LYS A 203 -6.76 -17.04 -3.52
CA LYS A 203 -6.90 -18.44 -3.09
C LYS A 203 -5.77 -18.93 -2.18
N ASN A 204 -4.55 -18.42 -2.36
CA ASN A 204 -3.43 -18.80 -1.51
C ASN A 204 -3.58 -18.32 -0.04
N MET A 205 -4.37 -17.29 0.18
CA MET A 205 -4.70 -16.79 1.52
C MET A 205 -5.83 -17.61 2.17
N PHE A 206 -6.80 -18.07 1.36
CA PHE A 206 -8.01 -18.71 1.84
C PHE A 206 -8.04 -20.24 1.64
N GLY A 207 -7.07 -20.81 0.92
CA GLY A 207 -6.97 -22.23 0.61
C GLY A 207 -7.55 -22.58 -0.77
N THR A 208 -8.85 -22.37 -1.01
CA THR A 208 -9.49 -22.60 -2.32
C THR A 208 -10.25 -21.36 -2.79
N ILE A 209 -10.58 -21.31 -4.10
CA ILE A 209 -11.31 -20.17 -4.67
C ILE A 209 -12.74 -20.05 -4.10
N GLU A 210 -13.34 -21.17 -3.69
CA GLU A 210 -14.67 -21.22 -3.09
C GLU A 210 -14.68 -20.59 -1.69
N GLN A 211 -13.55 -20.67 -0.99
CA GLN A 211 -13.36 -20.07 0.34
C GLN A 211 -13.02 -18.58 0.29
N VAL A 212 -12.63 -18.05 -0.87
CA VAL A 212 -12.40 -16.62 -1.04
C VAL A 212 -13.72 -15.87 -0.97
N PRO A 213 -13.88 -14.86 -0.13
CA PRO A 213 -15.08 -14.02 -0.11
C PRO A 213 -15.42 -13.47 -1.50
N ALA A 214 -16.70 -13.36 -1.80
CA ALA A 214 -17.17 -12.82 -3.08
C ALA A 214 -17.06 -11.30 -3.18
N SER A 215 -16.84 -10.63 -2.05
CA SER A 215 -16.82 -9.16 -1.95
C SER A 215 -15.62 -8.70 -1.14
N ALA A 216 -15.32 -7.41 -1.24
CA ALA A 216 -14.30 -6.74 -0.43
C ALA A 216 -14.68 -5.28 -0.20
N ILE A 217 -14.14 -4.73 0.86
CA ILE A 217 -14.17 -3.29 1.16
C ILE A 217 -12.86 -2.72 0.63
N THR A 218 -12.90 -1.66 -0.16
CA THR A 218 -11.70 -1.02 -0.70
C THR A 218 -11.79 0.50 -0.67
N MET A 219 -10.68 1.17 -0.37
CA MET A 219 -10.58 2.60 -0.67
C MET A 219 -10.81 2.81 -2.17
N GLY A 220 -11.56 3.82 -2.52
CA GLY A 220 -11.84 4.15 -3.92
C GLY A 220 -10.68 4.91 -4.56
N ILE A 221 -10.68 4.99 -5.89
CA ILE A 221 -9.66 5.72 -6.66
C ILE A 221 -9.57 7.18 -6.19
N GLY A 222 -10.72 7.84 -5.96
CA GLY A 222 -10.73 9.22 -5.48
C GLY A 222 -10.09 9.38 -4.10
N THR A 223 -10.25 8.41 -3.20
CA THR A 223 -9.58 8.43 -1.89
C THR A 223 -8.08 8.25 -2.04
N ILE A 224 -7.65 7.28 -2.86
CA ILE A 224 -6.24 6.97 -3.13
C ILE A 224 -5.52 8.17 -3.73
N LEU A 225 -6.10 8.80 -4.77
CA LEU A 225 -5.49 9.93 -5.49
C LEU A 225 -5.39 11.22 -4.67
N ARG A 226 -6.03 11.30 -3.49
CA ARG A 226 -5.86 12.41 -2.56
C ARG A 226 -4.66 12.25 -1.63
N ALA A 227 -3.95 11.13 -1.68
CA ALA A 227 -2.68 10.98 -0.97
C ALA A 227 -1.65 11.99 -1.49
N LYS A 228 -0.76 12.44 -0.59
CA LYS A 228 0.26 13.44 -0.92
C LYS A 228 1.43 12.81 -1.71
N GLU A 229 1.72 11.54 -1.41
CA GLU A 229 2.76 10.74 -2.07
C GLU A 229 2.30 9.30 -2.24
#